data_7e578dc55e66646642009cf51085a717
#
_entry.id   7e578dc55e66646642009cf51085a717
#
_cell.length_a   1.000
_cell.length_b   1.000
_cell.length_c   1.000
_cell.angle_alpha   90.00
_cell.angle_beta   90.00
_cell.angle_gamma   90.00
#
_symmetry.space_group_name_H-M   'P 1'
#
loop_
_entity.id
_entity.type
_entity.pdbx_description
1 polymer ?
#
loop_
_entity_poly.entity_id
_entity_poly.type
_entity_poly.pdbx_seq_one_letter_code
_entity_poly.pdbx_strand_id
1 'polypeptide(L)'
;MVSDLIFSLRDVEIKFGKKIIFQDFNLNLHKGDMIALVGKNGVGKTTLMKTINGDQDLDAGETWSYPNLKVGYFNQKFETLKSSSIEENLSDLVNEKNKHFVDIFCDKLNLNKNANIKELSGGQIRKVYLIRSLLIESDVLLLDEPTNHLDLQCIEWLENFLRNLNKTIVCVSHDRTFLSNFTNKVFWIDRGKLRVSPRGFRDFDKWSEELLNQEYRELRNRKQFVNIELEWANKGVKARVKRNEKRLKRAKELKLKLEQDQASYRSAIKSLRPQVSKKSTDQSKFIAEL
;
A
#
# COMPACT_ATOMS: atom_id res chain seq x y z
N MET A 1 -7.25 -18.18 -22.13
CA MET A 1 -7.44 -17.74 -20.73
C MET A 1 -7.76 -16.27 -20.78
N VAL A 2 -8.95 -15.86 -20.32
CA VAL A 2 -9.27 -14.44 -20.17
C VAL A 2 -8.36 -13.90 -19.10
N SER A 3 -7.61 -12.85 -19.37
CA SER A 3 -6.73 -12.23 -18.39
C SER A 3 -7.59 -11.63 -17.27
N ASP A 4 -7.45 -12.10 -16.05
CA ASP A 4 -8.12 -11.54 -14.86
C ASP A 4 -7.54 -10.17 -14.46
N LEU A 5 -6.62 -9.61 -15.25
CA LEU A 5 -6.05 -8.29 -15.07
C LEU A 5 -7.12 -7.23 -15.35
N ILE A 6 -7.33 -6.33 -14.41
CA ILE A 6 -8.31 -5.24 -14.52
C ILE A 6 -7.69 -3.85 -14.53
N PHE A 7 -6.48 -3.71 -13.96
CA PHE A 7 -5.75 -2.45 -13.93
C PHE A 7 -4.25 -2.72 -13.83
N SER A 8 -3.43 -1.93 -14.53
CA SER A 8 -1.98 -2.00 -14.38
C SER A 8 -1.31 -0.62 -14.50
N LEU A 9 -0.21 -0.47 -13.78
CA LEU A 9 0.75 0.61 -13.90
C LEU A 9 2.08 0.04 -14.39
N ARG A 10 2.72 0.68 -15.38
CA ARG A 10 4.01 0.26 -15.96
C ARG A 10 4.98 1.41 -15.94
N ASP A 11 6.14 1.19 -15.30
CA ASP A 11 7.28 2.11 -15.22
C ASP A 11 6.87 3.53 -14.79
N VAL A 12 5.92 3.59 -13.85
CA VAL A 12 5.30 4.84 -13.43
C VAL A 12 6.25 5.67 -12.60
N GLU A 13 6.32 6.96 -12.92
CA GLU A 13 6.99 7.99 -12.14
C GLU A 13 5.96 9.01 -11.65
N ILE A 14 6.02 9.35 -10.34
CA ILE A 14 5.22 10.42 -9.72
C ILE A 14 6.11 11.23 -8.81
N LYS A 15 6.09 12.57 -9.02
CA LYS A 15 6.87 13.54 -8.26
C LYS A 15 5.96 14.62 -7.67
N PHE A 16 6.32 15.12 -6.51
CA PHE A 16 5.76 16.35 -5.94
C PHE A 16 6.89 17.35 -5.73
N GLY A 17 7.02 18.28 -6.65
CA GLY A 17 8.16 19.20 -6.71
C GLY A 17 9.48 18.44 -6.85
N LYS A 18 10.38 18.56 -5.85
CA LYS A 18 11.66 17.84 -5.87
C LYS A 18 11.60 16.42 -5.28
N LYS A 19 10.47 16.03 -4.70
CA LYS A 19 10.33 14.73 -4.03
C LYS A 19 9.76 13.71 -4.99
N ILE A 20 10.54 12.66 -5.30
CA ILE A 20 10.08 11.48 -6.04
C ILE A 20 9.32 10.59 -5.05
N ILE A 21 8.07 10.26 -5.39
CA ILE A 21 7.24 9.32 -4.64
C ILE A 21 7.38 7.92 -5.23
N PHE A 22 7.22 7.81 -6.55
CA PHE A 22 7.38 6.57 -7.29
C PHE A 22 8.36 6.76 -8.43
N GLN A 23 9.19 5.76 -8.68
CA GLN A 23 10.10 5.67 -9.80
C GLN A 23 10.19 4.21 -10.25
N ASP A 24 10.04 3.96 -11.55
CA ASP A 24 9.98 2.61 -12.14
C ASP A 24 8.97 1.71 -11.39
N PHE A 25 7.80 2.31 -11.06
CA PHE A 25 6.79 1.65 -10.24
C PHE A 25 5.84 0.84 -11.10
N ASN A 26 5.72 -0.44 -10.77
CA ASN A 26 4.89 -1.39 -11.51
C ASN A 26 3.86 -2.02 -10.56
N LEU A 27 2.60 -2.12 -11.03
CA LEU A 27 1.50 -2.68 -10.26
C LEU A 27 0.52 -3.39 -11.19
N ASN A 28 -0.02 -4.54 -10.76
CA ASN A 28 -1.10 -5.24 -11.42
C ASN A 28 -2.22 -5.54 -10.42
N LEU A 29 -3.46 -5.18 -10.75
CA LEU A 29 -4.67 -5.56 -10.03
C LEU A 29 -5.42 -6.62 -10.83
N HIS A 30 -5.81 -7.70 -10.16
CA HIS A 30 -6.59 -8.76 -10.76
C HIS A 30 -7.98 -8.80 -10.13
N LYS A 31 -8.94 -9.32 -10.88
CA LYS A 31 -10.31 -9.48 -10.41
C LYS A 31 -10.35 -10.38 -9.17
N GLY A 32 -11.03 -9.90 -8.12
CA GLY A 32 -11.14 -10.62 -6.84
C GLY A 32 -9.94 -10.48 -5.90
N ASP A 33 -8.94 -9.66 -6.26
CA ASP A 33 -7.87 -9.32 -5.33
C ASP A 33 -8.43 -8.52 -4.14
N MET A 34 -8.18 -9.01 -2.92
CA MET A 34 -8.47 -8.31 -1.66
C MET A 34 -7.14 -7.91 -1.03
N ILE A 35 -6.72 -6.67 -1.26
CA ILE A 35 -5.36 -6.20 -1.04
C ILE A 35 -5.27 -5.33 0.22
N ALA A 36 -4.37 -5.69 1.13
CA ALA A 36 -3.88 -4.77 2.15
C ALA A 36 -2.75 -3.92 1.57
N LEU A 37 -2.94 -2.61 1.48
CA LEU A 37 -1.90 -1.66 1.05
C LEU A 37 -1.16 -1.13 2.26
N VAL A 38 0.08 -1.54 2.44
CA VAL A 38 0.93 -1.22 3.59
C VAL A 38 2.15 -0.39 3.20
N GLY A 39 2.65 0.36 4.17
CA GLY A 39 3.84 1.20 4.01
C GLY A 39 3.85 2.34 5.01
N LYS A 40 5.00 3.01 5.17
CA LYS A 40 5.16 4.18 6.04
C LYS A 40 4.17 5.30 5.69
N ASN A 41 3.88 6.15 6.68
CA ASN A 41 3.17 7.40 6.41
C ASN A 41 4.02 8.27 5.45
N GLY A 42 3.36 8.83 4.44
CA GLY A 42 4.00 9.64 3.42
C GLY A 42 4.82 8.88 2.36
N VAL A 43 4.69 7.53 2.29
CA VAL A 43 5.37 6.71 1.26
C VAL A 43 4.64 6.71 -0.09
N GLY A 44 3.40 7.23 -0.13
CA GLY A 44 2.61 7.32 -1.36
C GLY A 44 1.37 6.42 -1.40
N LYS A 45 0.89 5.85 -0.28
CA LYS A 45 -0.33 5.01 -0.27
C LYS A 45 -1.54 5.74 -0.85
N THR A 46 -1.85 6.92 -0.33
CA THR A 46 -2.96 7.76 -0.84
C THR A 46 -2.71 8.23 -2.27
N THR A 47 -1.45 8.50 -2.64
CA THR A 47 -1.08 8.83 -4.03
C THR A 47 -1.40 7.67 -4.96
N LEU A 48 -1.03 6.44 -4.59
CA LEU A 48 -1.34 5.24 -5.37
C LEU A 48 -2.86 5.04 -5.52
N MET A 49 -3.63 5.20 -4.43
CA MET A 49 -5.09 5.11 -4.50
C MET A 49 -5.68 6.15 -5.45
N LYS A 50 -5.20 7.40 -5.40
CA LYS A 50 -5.62 8.45 -6.33
C LYS A 50 -5.24 8.15 -7.77
N THR A 51 -4.07 7.57 -8.01
CA THR A 51 -3.65 7.13 -9.34
C THR A 51 -4.59 6.03 -9.87
N ILE A 52 -4.97 5.07 -9.05
CA ILE A 52 -5.94 4.01 -9.44
C ILE A 52 -7.32 4.62 -9.70
N ASN A 53 -7.73 5.65 -8.95
CA ASN A 53 -9.00 6.36 -9.13
C ASN A 53 -9.01 7.33 -10.33
N GLY A 54 -7.84 7.63 -10.90
CA GLY A 54 -7.71 8.62 -11.97
C GLY A 54 -7.60 10.08 -11.51
N ASP A 55 -7.46 10.32 -10.20
CA ASP A 55 -7.35 11.67 -9.61
C ASP A 55 -5.91 12.19 -9.56
N GLN A 56 -4.94 11.40 -9.98
CA GLN A 56 -3.52 11.74 -9.97
C GLN A 56 -2.88 11.42 -11.31
N ASP A 57 -2.39 12.45 -11.98
CA ASP A 57 -1.61 12.30 -13.22
C ASP A 57 -0.22 11.69 -12.97
N LEU A 58 0.29 11.03 -13.98
CA LEU A 58 1.64 10.47 -14.01
C LEU A 58 2.62 11.47 -14.61
N ASP A 59 3.83 11.57 -14.05
CA ASP A 59 4.93 12.32 -14.68
C ASP A 59 5.58 11.50 -15.80
N ALA A 60 5.59 10.14 -15.68
CA ALA A 60 6.04 9.22 -16.71
C ALA A 60 5.44 7.83 -16.49
N GLY A 61 5.52 6.96 -17.49
CA GLY A 61 4.97 5.61 -17.47
C GLY A 61 3.59 5.51 -18.09
N GLU A 62 2.97 4.35 -17.95
CA GLU A 62 1.70 4.02 -18.59
C GLU A 62 0.70 3.45 -17.58
N THR A 63 -0.57 3.83 -17.76
CA THR A 63 -1.71 3.21 -17.07
C THR A 63 -2.53 2.43 -18.09
N TRP A 64 -2.86 1.18 -17.73
CA TRP A 64 -3.83 0.39 -18.46
C TRP A 64 -4.97 -0.01 -17.54
N SER A 65 -6.20 0.11 -18.02
CA SER A 65 -7.41 -0.34 -17.33
C SER A 65 -8.32 -1.12 -18.26
N TYR A 66 -9.05 -2.07 -17.70
CA TYR A 66 -10.13 -2.73 -18.43
C TYR A 66 -11.15 -1.68 -18.92
N PRO A 67 -11.76 -1.84 -20.12
CA PRO A 67 -12.74 -0.89 -20.62
C PRO A 67 -13.90 -0.70 -19.65
N ASN A 68 -14.24 0.57 -19.38
CA ASN A 68 -15.30 0.99 -18.47
C ASN A 68 -15.11 0.53 -17.00
N LEU A 69 -13.88 0.33 -16.55
CA LEU A 69 -13.57 0.00 -15.16
C LEU A 69 -14.17 1.06 -14.23
N LYS A 70 -15.04 0.63 -13.33
CA LYS A 70 -15.66 1.51 -12.33
C LYS A 70 -14.90 1.39 -11.01
N VAL A 71 -14.46 2.53 -10.48
CA VAL A 71 -13.75 2.61 -9.20
C VAL A 71 -14.62 3.33 -8.18
N GLY A 72 -14.82 2.70 -7.03
CA GLY A 72 -15.41 3.34 -5.86
C GLY A 72 -14.30 3.73 -4.89
N TYR A 73 -14.29 4.96 -4.39
CA TYR A 73 -13.24 5.43 -3.49
C TYR A 73 -13.78 6.06 -2.21
N PHE A 74 -13.50 5.43 -1.09
CA PHE A 74 -13.67 6.00 0.23
C PHE A 74 -12.35 6.66 0.65
N ASN A 75 -12.28 8.00 0.55
CA ASN A 75 -11.09 8.78 0.86
C ASN A 75 -11.26 9.62 2.14
N GLN A 76 -10.15 10.24 2.59
CA GLN A 76 -10.17 11.11 3.78
C GLN A 76 -10.74 12.51 3.53
N LYS A 77 -10.82 12.96 2.27
CA LYS A 77 -11.40 14.25 1.88
C LYS A 77 -12.77 14.00 1.29
N PHE A 78 -13.78 14.54 1.92
CA PHE A 78 -15.17 14.30 1.57
C PHE A 78 -15.71 15.41 0.67
N GLU A 79 -16.52 15.02 -0.31
CA GLU A 79 -17.36 15.94 -1.05
C GLU A 79 -18.40 16.57 -0.10
N THR A 80 -18.94 17.72 -0.48
CA THR A 80 -19.97 18.38 0.36
C THR A 80 -21.28 17.63 0.24
N LEU A 81 -21.76 17.05 1.34
CA LEU A 81 -23.10 16.48 1.42
C LEU A 81 -24.16 17.60 1.40
N LYS A 82 -25.30 17.33 0.79
CA LYS A 82 -26.45 18.26 0.80
C LYS A 82 -26.98 18.39 2.23
N SER A 83 -27.49 19.59 2.57
CA SER A 83 -28.14 19.85 3.86
C SER A 83 -29.54 19.24 3.91
N SER A 84 -29.63 17.91 3.79
CA SER A 84 -30.86 17.13 3.76
C SER A 84 -30.68 15.85 4.57
N SER A 85 -31.62 14.93 4.52
CA SER A 85 -31.52 13.65 5.22
C SER A 85 -30.40 12.76 4.67
N ILE A 86 -29.97 11.76 5.44
CA ILE A 86 -29.02 10.73 4.97
C ILE A 86 -29.61 10.02 3.75
N GLU A 87 -30.88 9.63 3.79
CA GLU A 87 -31.57 8.92 2.70
C GLU A 87 -31.52 9.72 1.39
N GLU A 88 -31.79 11.03 1.43
CA GLU A 88 -31.69 11.90 0.25
C GLU A 88 -30.27 12.01 -0.29
N ASN A 89 -29.26 12.01 0.60
CA ASN A 89 -27.85 12.03 0.19
C ASN A 89 -27.36 10.68 -0.37
N LEU A 90 -28.11 9.60 -0.20
CA LEU A 90 -27.81 8.29 -0.77
C LEU A 90 -28.63 8.01 -2.04
N SER A 91 -29.70 8.77 -2.28
CA SER A 91 -30.70 8.49 -3.32
C SER A 91 -30.13 8.44 -4.75
N ASP A 92 -29.09 9.21 -5.04
CA ASP A 92 -28.40 9.25 -6.33
C ASP A 92 -27.62 7.95 -6.64
N LEU A 93 -27.30 7.16 -5.61
CA LEU A 93 -26.54 5.89 -5.71
C LEU A 93 -27.47 4.68 -5.60
N VAL A 94 -28.75 4.90 -5.28
CA VAL A 94 -29.72 3.83 -5.03
C VAL A 94 -30.43 3.44 -6.33
N ASN A 95 -30.47 2.12 -6.57
CA ASN A 95 -31.25 1.49 -7.62
C ASN A 95 -32.06 0.33 -7.03
N GLU A 96 -32.89 -0.32 -7.82
CA GLU A 96 -33.73 -1.45 -7.35
C GLU A 96 -32.92 -2.61 -6.75
N LYS A 97 -31.67 -2.80 -7.20
CA LYS A 97 -30.82 -3.90 -6.73
C LYS A 97 -30.19 -3.64 -5.37
N ASN A 98 -29.87 -2.35 -5.08
CA ASN A 98 -29.12 -1.99 -3.87
C ASN A 98 -29.96 -1.23 -2.83
N LYS A 99 -31.23 -0.90 -3.12
CA LYS A 99 -32.12 -0.16 -2.22
C LYS A 99 -32.21 -0.74 -0.81
N HIS A 100 -32.28 -2.06 -0.70
CA HIS A 100 -32.35 -2.74 0.58
C HIS A 100 -31.07 -2.60 1.42
N PHE A 101 -29.92 -2.32 0.78
CA PHE A 101 -28.67 -2.11 1.52
C PHE A 101 -28.65 -0.80 2.30
N VAL A 102 -29.41 0.22 1.90
CA VAL A 102 -29.46 1.50 2.63
C VAL A 102 -29.94 1.29 4.06
N ASP A 103 -31.06 0.57 4.25
CA ASP A 103 -31.61 0.27 5.56
C ASP A 103 -30.64 -0.59 6.37
N ILE A 104 -30.07 -1.63 5.75
CA ILE A 104 -29.10 -2.53 6.40
C ILE A 104 -27.85 -1.75 6.85
N PHE A 105 -27.30 -0.90 5.98
CA PHE A 105 -26.08 -0.16 6.29
C PHE A 105 -26.32 0.90 7.37
N CYS A 106 -27.45 1.61 7.30
CA CYS A 106 -27.80 2.57 8.34
C CYS A 106 -27.98 1.89 9.70
N ASP A 107 -28.67 0.74 9.74
CA ASP A 107 -28.85 -0.04 10.96
C ASP A 107 -27.49 -0.51 11.52
N LYS A 108 -26.67 -1.19 10.69
CA LYS A 108 -25.36 -1.73 11.09
C LYS A 108 -24.34 -0.67 11.52
N LEU A 109 -24.46 0.54 11.00
CA LEU A 109 -23.59 1.66 11.37
C LEU A 109 -24.20 2.59 12.42
N ASN A 110 -25.37 2.20 13.02
CA ASN A 110 -26.08 2.96 14.04
C ASN A 110 -26.40 4.40 13.56
N LEU A 111 -26.98 4.52 12.35
CA LEU A 111 -27.40 5.79 11.75
C LEU A 111 -28.93 5.81 11.56
N ASN A 112 -29.57 6.93 11.91
CA ASN A 112 -30.96 7.17 11.54
C ASN A 112 -31.00 7.78 10.13
N LYS A 113 -31.53 7.04 9.15
CA LYS A 113 -31.58 7.46 7.74
C LYS A 113 -32.30 8.77 7.51
N ASN A 114 -33.26 9.11 8.38
CA ASN A 114 -34.05 10.38 8.32
C ASN A 114 -33.33 11.55 8.99
N ALA A 115 -32.19 11.33 9.68
CA ALA A 115 -31.45 12.39 10.33
C ALA A 115 -30.87 13.37 9.32
N ASN A 116 -30.93 14.69 9.64
CA ASN A 116 -30.33 15.71 8.80
C ASN A 116 -28.79 15.70 8.93
N ILE A 117 -28.10 15.84 7.81
CA ILE A 117 -26.63 15.86 7.77
C ILE A 117 -26.04 16.93 8.70
N LYS A 118 -26.71 18.08 8.86
CA LYS A 118 -26.27 19.17 9.75
C LYS A 118 -26.24 18.79 11.24
N GLU A 119 -27.01 17.79 11.64
CA GLU A 119 -27.13 17.33 13.02
C GLU A 119 -26.14 16.22 13.36
N LEU A 120 -25.44 15.70 12.36
CA LEU A 120 -24.53 14.58 12.52
C LEU A 120 -23.16 15.02 13.08
N SER A 121 -22.61 14.19 13.96
CA SER A 121 -21.22 14.29 14.35
C SER A 121 -20.27 13.98 13.18
N GLY A 122 -19.03 14.43 13.24
CA GLY A 122 -18.02 14.13 12.20
C GLY A 122 -17.83 12.63 11.96
N GLY A 123 -17.92 11.81 13.03
CA GLY A 123 -17.87 10.35 12.91
C GLY A 123 -19.06 9.76 12.17
N GLN A 124 -20.27 10.26 12.45
CA GLN A 124 -21.50 9.85 11.72
C GLN A 124 -21.46 10.27 10.25
N ILE A 125 -21.00 11.48 9.95
CA ILE A 125 -20.80 11.93 8.57
C ILE A 125 -19.86 10.99 7.83
N ARG A 126 -18.77 10.56 8.48
CA ARG A 126 -17.82 9.61 7.88
C ARG A 126 -18.46 8.25 7.59
N LYS A 127 -19.34 7.75 8.48
CA LYS A 127 -20.13 6.54 8.24
C LYS A 127 -21.06 6.70 7.02
N VAL A 128 -21.65 7.87 6.80
CA VAL A 128 -22.47 8.14 5.59
C VAL A 128 -21.61 8.06 4.33
N TYR A 129 -20.41 8.62 4.33
CA TYR A 129 -19.49 8.48 3.18
C TYR A 129 -19.04 7.03 2.93
N LEU A 130 -18.85 6.26 4.01
CA LEU A 130 -18.58 4.83 3.87
C LEU A 130 -19.77 4.14 3.18
N ILE A 131 -20.98 4.37 3.60
CA ILE A 131 -22.19 3.84 2.94
C ILE A 131 -22.22 4.25 1.46
N ARG A 132 -21.97 5.51 1.13
CA ARG A 132 -21.89 5.98 -0.26
C ARG A 132 -20.90 5.16 -1.08
N SER A 133 -19.70 4.95 -0.56
CA SER A 133 -18.66 4.18 -1.27
C SER A 133 -19.02 2.70 -1.46
N LEU A 134 -19.75 2.10 -0.51
CA LEU A 134 -20.21 0.71 -0.59
C LEU A 134 -21.39 0.52 -1.56
N LEU A 135 -22.24 1.55 -1.71
CA LEU A 135 -23.40 1.55 -2.63
C LEU A 135 -23.00 1.75 -4.10
N ILE A 136 -21.85 2.38 -4.37
CA ILE A 136 -21.36 2.58 -5.74
C ILE A 136 -21.18 1.22 -6.43
N GLU A 137 -21.81 1.05 -7.60
CA GLU A 137 -21.51 -0.08 -8.48
C GLU A 137 -20.09 0.06 -9.03
N SER A 138 -19.15 -0.62 -8.41
CA SER A 138 -17.73 -0.56 -8.77
C SER A 138 -17.16 -1.96 -8.96
N ASP A 139 -16.15 -2.08 -9.83
CA ASP A 139 -15.34 -3.28 -10.01
C ASP A 139 -14.17 -3.29 -9.02
N VAL A 140 -13.66 -2.10 -8.69
CA VAL A 140 -12.61 -1.86 -7.71
C VAL A 140 -13.13 -0.96 -6.61
N LEU A 141 -12.92 -1.35 -5.35
CA LEU A 141 -13.24 -0.55 -4.17
C LEU A 141 -11.96 -0.17 -3.44
N LEU A 142 -11.70 1.14 -3.35
CA LEU A 142 -10.57 1.71 -2.63
C LEU A 142 -11.04 2.21 -1.27
N LEU A 143 -10.42 1.74 -0.18
CA LEU A 143 -10.77 2.10 1.20
C LEU A 143 -9.56 2.69 1.93
N ASP A 144 -9.58 4.00 2.22
CA ASP A 144 -8.52 4.69 2.95
C ASP A 144 -8.93 4.92 4.41
N GLU A 145 -8.44 4.06 5.32
CA GLU A 145 -8.72 4.04 6.76
C GLU A 145 -10.24 3.94 7.07
N PRO A 146 -10.94 2.90 6.56
CA PRO A 146 -12.38 2.77 6.75
C PRO A 146 -12.79 2.46 8.19
N THR A 147 -11.90 1.92 9.02
CA THR A 147 -12.16 1.56 10.41
C THR A 147 -12.12 2.73 11.39
N ASN A 148 -11.57 3.88 10.97
CA ASN A 148 -11.52 5.04 11.83
C ASN A 148 -12.92 5.54 12.20
N HIS A 149 -13.16 5.76 13.49
CA HIS A 149 -14.45 6.18 14.08
C HIS A 149 -15.58 5.12 14.02
N LEU A 150 -15.26 3.86 13.73
CA LEU A 150 -16.17 2.75 13.86
C LEU A 150 -15.97 2.07 15.23
N ASP A 151 -17.08 1.65 15.85
CA ASP A 151 -17.05 0.74 16.98
C ASP A 151 -16.76 -0.70 16.53
N LEU A 152 -16.46 -1.58 17.50
CA LEU A 152 -16.07 -2.95 17.21
C LEU A 152 -17.12 -3.72 16.41
N GLN A 153 -18.41 -3.53 16.73
CA GLN A 153 -19.51 -4.22 16.04
C GLN A 153 -19.61 -3.79 14.57
N CYS A 154 -19.43 -2.48 14.31
CA CYS A 154 -19.38 -1.93 12.95
C CYS A 154 -18.17 -2.47 12.16
N ILE A 155 -17.00 -2.62 12.81
CA ILE A 155 -15.80 -3.19 12.19
C ILE A 155 -16.03 -4.66 11.81
N GLU A 156 -16.50 -5.48 12.74
CA GLU A 156 -16.80 -6.90 12.49
C GLU A 156 -17.83 -7.10 11.36
N TRP A 157 -18.86 -6.28 11.35
CA TRP A 157 -19.81 -6.27 10.25
C TRP A 157 -19.15 -5.91 8.92
N LEU A 158 -18.34 -4.85 8.88
CA LEU A 158 -17.65 -4.40 7.66
C LEU A 158 -16.71 -5.48 7.12
N GLU A 159 -15.96 -6.16 8.00
CA GLU A 159 -15.11 -7.30 7.63
C GLU A 159 -15.90 -8.40 6.91
N ASN A 160 -17.00 -8.81 7.53
CA ASN A 160 -17.86 -9.85 6.97
C ASN A 160 -18.48 -9.41 5.64
N PHE A 161 -18.90 -8.16 5.54
CA PHE A 161 -19.45 -7.59 4.32
C PHE A 161 -18.40 -7.60 3.20
N LEU A 162 -17.20 -7.04 3.44
CA LEU A 162 -16.13 -6.99 2.45
C LEU A 162 -15.67 -8.36 1.97
N ARG A 163 -15.61 -9.34 2.88
CA ARG A 163 -15.24 -10.73 2.54
C ARG A 163 -16.20 -11.38 1.54
N ASN A 164 -17.48 -11.03 1.62
CA ASN A 164 -18.51 -11.57 0.75
C ASN A 164 -18.74 -10.73 -0.52
N LEU A 165 -18.02 -9.61 -0.66
CA LEU A 165 -18.10 -8.77 -1.84
C LEU A 165 -17.26 -9.38 -2.96
N ASN A 166 -17.91 -9.73 -4.09
CA ASN A 166 -17.22 -10.20 -5.30
C ASN A 166 -16.60 -9.03 -6.09
N LYS A 167 -15.79 -8.20 -5.42
CA LYS A 167 -15.10 -7.04 -6.00
C LYS A 167 -13.60 -7.13 -5.73
N THR A 168 -12.82 -6.40 -6.51
CA THR A 168 -11.42 -6.14 -6.16
C THR A 168 -11.36 -5.03 -5.13
N ILE A 169 -10.64 -5.24 -4.03
CA ILE A 169 -10.57 -4.30 -2.91
C ILE A 169 -9.11 -3.93 -2.66
N VAL A 170 -8.83 -2.63 -2.54
CA VAL A 170 -7.54 -2.13 -2.04
C VAL A 170 -7.80 -1.32 -0.77
N CYS A 171 -7.29 -1.78 0.35
CA CYS A 171 -7.56 -1.19 1.65
C CYS A 171 -6.27 -0.77 2.37
N VAL A 172 -6.27 0.47 2.87
CA VAL A 172 -5.30 0.97 3.86
C VAL A 172 -6.00 0.99 5.20
N SER A 173 -5.42 0.37 6.22
CA SER A 173 -5.89 0.49 7.61
C SER A 173 -4.73 0.32 8.58
N HIS A 174 -4.84 0.95 9.74
CA HIS A 174 -3.97 0.71 10.90
C HIS A 174 -4.45 -0.47 11.75
N ASP A 175 -5.67 -0.94 11.54
CA ASP A 175 -6.22 -2.11 12.22
C ASP A 175 -5.73 -3.40 11.54
N ARG A 176 -4.78 -4.05 12.21
CA ARG A 176 -4.14 -5.28 11.72
C ARG A 176 -5.11 -6.48 11.72
N THR A 177 -6.01 -6.53 12.69
CA THR A 177 -6.99 -7.60 12.82
C THR A 177 -7.97 -7.52 11.66
N PHE A 178 -8.48 -6.32 11.39
CA PHE A 178 -9.34 -6.04 10.26
C PHE A 178 -8.70 -6.50 8.94
N LEU A 179 -7.46 -6.03 8.63
CA LEU A 179 -6.77 -6.44 7.41
C LEU A 179 -6.55 -7.96 7.32
N SER A 180 -6.22 -8.61 8.44
CA SER A 180 -5.94 -10.05 8.49
C SER A 180 -7.16 -10.91 8.19
N ASN A 181 -8.36 -10.38 8.46
CA ASN A 181 -9.59 -11.14 8.38
C ASN A 181 -10.16 -11.22 6.96
N PHE A 182 -9.89 -10.25 6.07
CA PHE A 182 -10.49 -10.27 4.74
C PHE A 182 -9.50 -10.23 3.57
N THR A 183 -8.24 -9.82 3.78
CA THR A 183 -7.30 -9.69 2.66
C THR A 183 -6.66 -11.03 2.26
N ASN A 184 -6.45 -11.20 0.95
CA ASN A 184 -5.79 -12.37 0.37
C ASN A 184 -4.41 -12.05 -0.24
N LYS A 185 -4.04 -10.76 -0.32
CA LYS A 185 -2.80 -10.26 -0.90
C LYS A 185 -2.32 -9.02 -0.14
N VAL A 186 -1.01 -8.77 -0.13
CA VAL A 186 -0.45 -7.54 0.44
C VAL A 186 0.38 -6.81 -0.60
N PHE A 187 0.13 -5.53 -0.75
CA PHE A 187 0.97 -4.58 -1.47
C PHE A 187 1.75 -3.75 -0.45
N TRP A 188 3.04 -4.00 -0.38
CA TRP A 188 3.92 -3.25 0.51
C TRP A 188 4.75 -2.26 -0.29
N ILE A 189 4.47 -0.96 -0.08
CA ILE A 189 5.28 0.12 -0.63
C ILE A 189 6.49 0.33 0.28
N ASP A 190 7.66 -0.03 -0.21
CA ASP A 190 8.92 0.12 0.48
C ASP A 190 9.94 0.83 -0.41
N ARG A 191 10.47 1.97 0.06
CA ARG A 191 11.51 2.74 -0.64
C ARG A 191 11.17 3.07 -2.11
N GLY A 192 9.91 3.46 -2.37
CA GLY A 192 9.42 3.82 -3.70
C GLY A 192 9.15 2.62 -4.63
N LYS A 193 9.30 1.39 -4.14
CA LYS A 193 9.02 0.16 -4.89
C LYS A 193 7.85 -0.59 -4.28
N LEU A 194 7.12 -1.33 -5.13
CA LEU A 194 6.07 -2.23 -4.70
C LEU A 194 6.64 -3.64 -4.48
N ARG A 195 6.39 -4.18 -3.30
CA ARG A 195 6.62 -5.59 -2.99
C ARG A 195 5.27 -6.27 -2.81
N VAL A 196 5.06 -7.38 -3.48
CA VAL A 196 3.78 -8.09 -3.48
C VAL A 196 3.92 -9.40 -2.72
N SER A 197 3.14 -9.54 -1.63
CA SER A 197 2.94 -10.84 -0.99
C SER A 197 1.74 -11.54 -1.62
N PRO A 198 1.91 -12.78 -2.10
CA PRO A 198 0.79 -13.56 -2.64
C PRO A 198 -0.11 -14.13 -1.55
N ARG A 199 0.17 -13.82 -0.28
CA ARG A 199 -0.60 -14.23 0.90
C ARG A 199 -1.22 -13.00 1.54
N GLY A 200 -2.35 -13.21 2.25
CA GLY A 200 -3.05 -12.16 2.98
C GLY A 200 -2.22 -11.55 4.12
N PHE A 201 -2.77 -10.51 4.72
CA PHE A 201 -2.08 -9.74 5.76
C PHE A 201 -1.73 -10.56 7.02
N ARG A 202 -2.43 -11.66 7.28
CA ARG A 202 -2.13 -12.58 8.39
C ARG A 202 -0.68 -13.09 8.38
N ASP A 203 -0.14 -13.35 7.20
CA ASP A 203 1.22 -13.87 7.02
C ASP A 203 2.24 -12.78 6.73
N PHE A 204 1.84 -11.51 6.74
CA PHE A 204 2.68 -10.38 6.33
C PHE A 204 3.96 -10.25 7.17
N ASP A 205 3.86 -10.38 8.49
CA ASP A 205 5.02 -10.22 9.38
C ASP A 205 6.10 -11.26 9.04
N LYS A 206 5.70 -12.53 8.93
CA LYS A 206 6.61 -13.62 8.59
C LYS A 206 7.22 -13.42 7.19
N TRP A 207 6.39 -13.11 6.21
CA TRP A 207 6.85 -12.90 4.83
C TRP A 207 7.79 -11.70 4.73
N SER A 208 7.48 -10.58 5.39
CA SER A 208 8.34 -9.39 5.36
C SER A 208 9.68 -9.62 6.06
N GLU A 209 9.69 -10.40 7.15
CA GLU A 209 10.91 -10.79 7.84
C GLU A 209 11.79 -11.70 6.97
N GLU A 210 11.22 -12.72 6.32
CA GLU A 210 11.92 -13.60 5.38
C GLU A 210 12.57 -12.80 4.24
N LEU A 211 11.84 -11.84 3.67
CA LEU A 211 12.33 -10.98 2.60
C LEU A 211 13.49 -10.09 3.05
N LEU A 212 13.39 -9.47 4.22
CA LEU A 212 14.46 -8.64 4.77
C LEU A 212 15.70 -9.48 5.15
N ASN A 213 15.50 -10.69 5.67
CA ASN A 213 16.61 -11.59 5.96
C ASN A 213 17.34 -12.02 4.67
N GLN A 214 16.61 -12.22 3.57
CA GLN A 214 17.21 -12.49 2.28
C GLN A 214 18.04 -11.27 1.80
N GLU A 215 17.47 -10.07 1.84
CA GLU A 215 18.15 -8.83 1.47
C GLU A 215 19.44 -8.61 2.31
N TYR A 216 19.38 -8.90 3.62
CA TYR A 216 20.53 -8.83 4.51
C TYR A 216 21.67 -9.76 4.06
N ARG A 217 21.34 -11.04 3.76
CA ARG A 217 22.34 -12.00 3.28
C ARG A 217 23.00 -11.53 1.99
N GLU A 218 22.22 -11.00 1.06
CA GLU A 218 22.73 -10.44 -0.20
C GLU A 218 23.67 -9.24 0.05
N LEU A 219 23.28 -8.31 0.94
CA LEU A 219 24.13 -7.17 1.31
C LEU A 219 25.43 -7.63 1.97
N ARG A 220 25.38 -8.62 2.85
CA ARG A 220 26.57 -9.21 3.49
C ARG A 220 27.52 -9.83 2.45
N ASN A 221 26.99 -10.58 1.51
CA ASN A 221 27.80 -11.19 0.45
C ASN A 221 28.44 -10.12 -0.46
N ARG A 222 27.68 -9.08 -0.81
CA ARG A 222 28.21 -7.93 -1.56
C ARG A 222 29.29 -7.19 -0.79
N LYS A 223 29.15 -7.01 0.53
CA LYS A 223 30.16 -6.37 1.39
C LYS A 223 31.48 -7.18 1.37
N GLN A 224 31.39 -8.49 1.51
CA GLN A 224 32.58 -9.37 1.42
C GLN A 224 33.25 -9.25 0.04
N PHE A 225 32.48 -9.29 -1.04
CA PHE A 225 33.00 -9.14 -2.40
C PHE A 225 33.72 -7.80 -2.61
N VAL A 226 33.09 -6.69 -2.20
CA VAL A 226 33.67 -5.34 -2.31
C VAL A 226 34.97 -5.22 -1.51
N ASN A 227 35.03 -5.81 -0.32
CA ASN A 227 36.25 -5.80 0.50
C ASN A 227 37.39 -6.55 -0.20
N ILE A 228 37.10 -7.72 -0.76
CA ILE A 228 38.11 -8.49 -1.53
C ILE A 228 38.62 -7.69 -2.73
N GLU A 229 37.71 -7.04 -3.49
CA GLU A 229 38.09 -6.22 -4.64
C GLU A 229 38.95 -5.01 -4.24
N LEU A 230 38.65 -4.37 -3.09
CA LEU A 230 39.45 -3.26 -2.56
C LEU A 230 40.82 -3.72 -2.10
N GLU A 231 40.92 -4.86 -1.41
CA GLU A 231 42.23 -5.44 -1.00
C GLU A 231 43.10 -5.78 -2.22
N TRP A 232 42.49 -6.40 -3.24
CA TRP A 232 43.20 -6.70 -4.49
C TRP A 232 43.67 -5.44 -5.22
N ALA A 233 42.82 -4.42 -5.27
CA ALA A 233 43.17 -3.15 -5.91
C ALA A 233 44.30 -2.42 -5.16
N ASN A 234 44.38 -2.56 -3.83
CA ASN A 234 45.41 -1.94 -3.00
C ASN A 234 46.74 -2.71 -3.00
N LYS A 235 46.71 -4.03 -3.19
CA LYS A 235 47.91 -4.90 -3.28
C LYS A 235 48.64 -4.80 -4.63
N GLY A 236 48.34 -3.79 -5.45
CA GLY A 236 48.77 -3.62 -6.83
C GLY A 236 50.24 -3.88 -7.11
N VAL A 237 50.50 -4.75 -8.07
CA VAL A 237 51.84 -5.04 -8.61
C VAL A 237 52.25 -3.84 -9.50
N LYS A 238 53.42 -3.26 -9.22
CA LYS A 238 53.99 -2.08 -9.88
C LYS A 238 53.98 -2.06 -11.42
N ALA A 239 53.89 -3.26 -12.06
CA ALA A 239 53.94 -3.41 -13.51
C ALA A 239 52.59 -3.17 -14.28
N ARG A 240 51.47 -2.90 -13.59
CA ARG A 240 50.13 -2.76 -14.23
C ARG A 240 49.32 -1.57 -13.71
N VAL A 241 49.93 -0.43 -13.48
CA VAL A 241 49.32 0.76 -12.84
C VAL A 241 47.96 1.17 -13.48
N LYS A 242 47.88 1.34 -14.79
CA LYS A 242 46.63 1.77 -15.48
C LYS A 242 45.45 0.77 -15.32
N ARG A 243 45.71 -0.52 -15.23
CA ARG A 243 44.69 -1.56 -15.05
C ARG A 243 44.16 -1.59 -13.61
N ASN A 244 45.03 -1.29 -12.66
CA ASN A 244 44.69 -1.18 -11.25
C ASN A 244 43.90 0.06 -10.93
N GLU A 245 44.15 1.20 -11.55
CA GLU A 245 43.38 2.44 -11.38
C GLU A 245 41.92 2.25 -11.77
N LYS A 246 41.66 1.63 -12.94
CA LYS A 246 40.28 1.31 -13.38
C LYS A 246 39.57 0.38 -12.39
N ARG A 247 40.26 -0.63 -11.88
CA ARG A 247 39.71 -1.59 -10.91
C ARG A 247 39.44 -0.90 -9.57
N LEU A 248 40.35 -0.06 -9.10
CA LEU A 248 40.16 0.73 -7.88
C LEU A 248 38.98 1.69 -7.99
N LYS A 249 38.84 2.38 -9.13
CA LYS A 249 37.70 3.24 -9.39
C LYS A 249 36.39 2.46 -9.33
N ARG A 250 36.31 1.30 -10.01
CA ARG A 250 35.14 0.42 -9.98
C ARG A 250 34.83 -0.12 -8.57
N ALA A 251 35.85 -0.50 -7.79
CA ALA A 251 35.67 -0.97 -6.43
C ALA A 251 35.15 0.15 -5.50
N LYS A 252 35.61 1.40 -5.68
CA LYS A 252 35.07 2.57 -4.95
C LYS A 252 33.62 2.87 -5.31
N GLU A 253 33.25 2.77 -6.59
CA GLU A 253 31.86 2.93 -7.04
C GLU A 253 30.95 1.85 -6.44
N LEU A 254 31.39 0.58 -6.43
CA LEU A 254 30.67 -0.53 -5.79
C LEU A 254 30.53 -0.33 -4.29
N LYS A 255 31.56 0.22 -3.60
CA LYS A 255 31.50 0.54 -2.18
C LYS A 255 30.46 1.61 -1.88
N LEU A 256 30.46 2.70 -2.66
CA LEU A 256 29.47 3.77 -2.49
C LEU A 256 28.03 3.26 -2.69
N LYS A 257 27.81 2.44 -3.72
CA LYS A 257 26.50 1.82 -3.95
C LYS A 257 26.10 0.90 -2.80
N LEU A 258 27.03 0.10 -2.28
CA LEU A 258 26.77 -0.76 -1.11
C LEU A 258 26.39 0.05 0.13
N GLU A 259 27.06 1.16 0.41
CA GLU A 259 26.73 2.06 1.54
C GLU A 259 25.31 2.65 1.40
N GLN A 260 24.92 3.03 0.18
CA GLN A 260 23.55 3.50 -0.13
C GLN A 260 22.52 2.38 0.10
N ASP A 261 22.78 1.17 -0.40
CA ASP A 261 21.90 0.02 -0.22
C ASP A 261 21.76 -0.35 1.27
N GLN A 262 22.84 -0.30 2.06
CA GLN A 262 22.81 -0.54 3.51
C GLN A 262 22.02 0.53 4.26
N ALA A 263 22.18 1.81 3.91
CA ALA A 263 21.40 2.90 4.51
C ALA A 263 19.90 2.74 4.21
N SER A 264 19.58 2.37 2.97
CA SER A 264 18.23 2.06 2.51
C SER A 264 17.62 0.87 3.29
N TYR A 265 18.38 -0.21 3.48
CA TYR A 265 17.97 -1.38 4.26
C TYR A 265 17.69 -1.04 5.73
N ARG A 266 18.59 -0.27 6.40
CA ARG A 266 18.35 0.22 7.77
C ARG A 266 17.06 1.04 7.90
N SER A 267 16.74 1.85 6.88
CA SER A 267 15.50 2.61 6.84
C SER A 267 14.27 1.70 6.73
N ALA A 268 14.34 0.61 5.96
CA ALA A 268 13.27 -0.38 5.83
C ALA A 268 12.97 -1.07 7.17
N ILE A 269 14.01 -1.56 7.87
CA ILE A 269 13.84 -2.18 9.21
C ILE A 269 13.17 -1.22 10.19
N LYS A 270 13.61 0.05 10.24
CA LYS A 270 12.99 1.06 11.12
C LYS A 270 11.51 1.27 10.79
N SER A 271 11.10 1.04 9.54
CA SER A 271 9.71 1.22 9.12
C SER A 271 8.78 0.11 9.54
N LEU A 272 9.30 -1.11 9.66
CA LEU A 272 8.51 -2.27 10.04
C LEU A 272 8.36 -2.42 11.57
N ARG A 273 9.31 -1.91 12.35
CA ARG A 273 9.28 -2.01 13.83
C ARG A 273 7.97 -1.57 14.49
N PRO A 274 7.29 -0.50 14.08
CA PRO A 274 5.99 -0.15 14.64
C PRO A 274 4.86 -1.10 14.20
N GLN A 275 5.07 -1.84 13.11
CA GLN A 275 4.07 -2.73 12.50
C GLN A 275 4.25 -4.21 12.89
N VAL A 276 5.43 -4.59 13.35
CA VAL A 276 5.76 -5.95 13.80
C VAL A 276 5.66 -6.02 15.32
N SER A 277 4.92 -7.00 15.83
CA SER A 277 4.78 -7.23 17.28
C SER A 277 6.14 -7.45 17.94
N LYS A 278 6.32 -6.97 19.21
CA LYS A 278 7.57 -6.91 20.00
C LYS A 278 8.32 -8.25 20.23
N LYS A 279 8.10 -9.31 19.47
CA LYS A 279 8.61 -10.66 19.76
C LYS A 279 9.96 -11.04 19.14
N SER A 280 10.65 -10.20 18.39
CA SER A 280 11.97 -10.57 17.83
C SER A 280 13.12 -9.77 18.46
N THR A 281 13.69 -10.31 19.51
CA THR A 281 14.91 -9.84 20.20
C THR A 281 16.18 -9.98 19.34
N ASP A 282 16.13 -10.77 18.26
CA ASP A 282 17.28 -11.01 17.38
C ASP A 282 17.58 -9.88 16.38
N GLN A 283 16.60 -9.09 16.00
CA GLN A 283 16.80 -7.99 15.03
C GLN A 283 17.69 -6.84 15.55
N SER A 284 17.83 -6.68 16.87
CA SER A 284 18.72 -5.67 17.45
C SER A 284 20.19 -6.01 17.28
N LYS A 285 20.56 -7.30 17.21
CA LYS A 285 21.93 -7.77 16.92
C LYS A 285 22.30 -7.48 15.47
N PHE A 286 21.36 -7.64 14.53
CA PHE A 286 21.58 -7.40 13.10
C PHE A 286 21.96 -5.96 12.75
N ILE A 287 21.47 -4.97 13.50
CA ILE A 287 21.75 -3.55 13.23
C ILE A 287 23.15 -3.16 13.68
N ALA A 288 23.70 -3.83 14.67
CA ALA A 288 25.03 -3.56 15.21
C ALA A 288 26.16 -4.13 14.34
N GLU A 289 25.88 -5.14 13.52
CA GLU A 289 26.87 -5.82 12.67
C GLU A 289 26.99 -5.24 11.24
N LEU A 290 26.10 -4.32 10.86
CA LEU A 290 26.14 -3.58 9.58
C LEU A 290 26.90 -2.26 9.70
#